data_18b5fad3339f33292f270fb417515dd1
#
_entry.id   18b5fad3339f33292f270fb417515dd1
#
_cell.length_a   1.000
_cell.length_b   1.000
_cell.length_c   1.000
_cell.angle_alpha   90.00
_cell.angle_beta   90.00
_cell.angle_gamma   90.00
#
_symmetry.space_group_name_H-M   'P 1'
#
loop_
_entity.id
_entity.type
_entity.pdbx_description
1 polymer ?
#
loop_
_entity_poly.entity_id
_entity_poly.type
_entity_poly.pdbx_seq_one_letter_code
_entity_poly.pdbx_strand_id
1 'polypeptide(L)'
;TIREYCLETGQKCVEGIGDTSRCLFESYALYLKWNIRRLSRITGETYRELVAVNGGVRNRLLMQMFADAAGIPVVAGSPLASVGGNLLMQLYAAGEAKTLWELEQIASATWEPVVYESSHVSRWDEWLEYLEHRGLGMYRT
;
A
#
# COMPACT_ATOMS: atom_id res chain seq x y z
N THR A 1 -6.92 -14.53 17.91
CA THR A 1 -7.73 -13.59 17.08
C THR A 1 -7.51 -12.15 17.52
N ILE A 2 -7.92 -11.14 16.70
CA ILE A 2 -7.85 -9.71 17.08
C ILE A 2 -8.59 -9.47 18.39
N ARG A 3 -9.77 -10.06 18.56
CA ARG A 3 -10.57 -9.93 19.77
C ARG A 3 -9.86 -10.49 21.02
N GLU A 4 -9.25 -11.65 20.92
CA GLU A 4 -8.46 -12.24 22.02
C GLU A 4 -7.32 -11.34 22.42
N TYR A 5 -6.58 -10.83 21.44
CA TYR A 5 -5.48 -9.89 21.68
C TYR A 5 -5.97 -8.61 22.38
N CYS A 6 -7.10 -8.04 21.96
CA CYS A 6 -7.69 -6.87 22.62
C CYS A 6 -8.04 -7.18 24.10
N LEU A 7 -8.61 -8.36 24.38
CA LEU A 7 -8.93 -8.78 25.75
C LEU A 7 -7.68 -8.97 26.61
N GLU A 8 -6.66 -9.64 26.08
CA GLU A 8 -5.39 -9.88 26.78
C GLU A 8 -4.63 -8.57 27.09
N THR A 9 -4.75 -7.57 26.22
CA THR A 9 -4.05 -6.28 26.35
C THR A 9 -4.89 -5.17 26.97
N GLY A 10 -6.13 -5.47 27.41
CA GLY A 10 -7.05 -4.49 27.99
C GLY A 10 -7.52 -3.40 27.03
N GLN A 11 -7.46 -3.66 25.72
CA GLN A 11 -7.93 -2.74 24.70
C GLN A 11 -9.43 -2.93 24.44
N LYS A 12 -10.09 -1.86 23.92
CA LYS A 12 -11.47 -1.96 23.45
C LYS A 12 -11.53 -2.96 22.29
N CYS A 13 -12.38 -3.99 22.42
CA CYS A 13 -12.58 -4.97 21.37
C CYS A 13 -13.23 -4.32 20.14
N VAL A 14 -12.79 -4.74 18.97
CA VAL A 14 -13.50 -4.44 17.71
C VAL A 14 -14.75 -5.29 17.59
N GLU A 15 -15.86 -4.69 17.20
CA GLU A 15 -17.15 -5.35 17.08
C GLU A 15 -17.65 -5.36 15.64
N GLY A 16 -18.02 -6.56 15.17
CA GLY A 16 -18.52 -6.73 13.81
C GLY A 16 -17.47 -6.64 12.70
N ILE A 17 -17.92 -6.91 11.48
CA ILE A 17 -17.06 -6.98 10.29
C ILE A 17 -16.49 -5.60 9.94
N GLY A 18 -17.29 -4.54 10.08
CA GLY A 18 -16.89 -3.18 9.72
C GLY A 18 -15.70 -2.69 10.54
N ASP A 19 -15.79 -2.78 11.87
CA ASP A 19 -14.72 -2.35 12.78
C ASP A 19 -13.46 -3.21 12.62
N THR A 20 -13.65 -4.53 12.45
CA THR A 20 -12.52 -5.45 12.20
C THR A 20 -11.81 -5.12 10.89
N SER A 21 -12.55 -4.88 9.81
CA SER A 21 -11.97 -4.52 8.51
C SER A 21 -11.24 -3.17 8.58
N ARG A 22 -11.83 -2.19 9.27
CA ARG A 22 -11.20 -0.89 9.48
C ARG A 22 -9.91 -1.00 10.27
N CYS A 23 -9.91 -1.77 11.36
CA CYS A 23 -8.71 -2.04 12.16
C CYS A 23 -7.59 -2.66 11.31
N LEU A 24 -7.92 -3.61 10.44
CA LEU A 24 -6.96 -4.23 9.53
C LEU A 24 -6.40 -3.22 8.51
N PHE A 25 -7.26 -2.41 7.89
CA PHE A 25 -6.81 -1.42 6.90
C PHE A 25 -5.94 -0.32 7.52
N GLU A 26 -6.31 0.18 8.69
CA GLU A 26 -5.51 1.15 9.44
C GLU A 26 -4.15 0.55 9.84
N SER A 27 -4.13 -0.72 10.27
CA SER A 27 -2.89 -1.44 10.58
C SER A 27 -1.98 -1.60 9.35
N TYR A 28 -2.54 -1.94 8.19
CA TYR A 28 -1.78 -2.02 6.94
C TYR A 28 -1.22 -0.67 6.51
N ALA A 29 -1.99 0.39 6.66
CA ALA A 29 -1.55 1.75 6.30
C ALA A 29 -0.41 2.23 7.23
N LEU A 30 -0.51 1.97 8.54
CA LEU A 30 0.57 2.26 9.49
C LEU A 30 1.83 1.44 9.21
N TYR A 31 1.66 0.15 8.87
CA TYR A 31 2.78 -0.71 8.50
C TYR A 31 3.46 -0.24 7.21
N LEU A 32 2.69 0.20 6.23
CA LEU A 32 3.21 0.79 5.01
C LEU A 32 4.04 2.05 5.32
N LYS A 33 3.49 2.98 6.11
CA LYS A 33 4.18 4.21 6.53
C LYS A 33 5.50 3.91 7.23
N TRP A 34 5.48 2.98 8.17
CA TRP A 34 6.69 2.54 8.88
C TRP A 34 7.74 1.97 7.92
N ASN A 35 7.33 1.13 6.97
CA ASN A 35 8.25 0.57 5.98
C ASN A 35 8.84 1.64 5.05
N ILE A 36 8.05 2.61 4.59
CA ILE A 36 8.54 3.71 3.75
C ILE A 36 9.59 4.53 4.51
N ARG A 37 9.33 4.88 5.79
CA ARG A 37 10.30 5.57 6.64
C ARG A 37 11.59 4.76 6.80
N ARG A 38 11.46 3.45 7.02
CA ARG A 38 12.61 2.56 7.16
C ARG A 38 13.41 2.45 5.87
N LEU A 39 12.75 2.29 4.74
CA LEU A 39 13.40 2.26 3.42
C LEU A 39 14.15 3.56 3.14
N SER A 40 13.53 4.72 3.36
CA SER A 40 14.18 6.02 3.21
C SER A 40 15.45 6.16 4.06
N ARG A 41 15.42 5.65 5.31
CA ARG A 41 16.62 5.64 6.17
C ARG A 41 17.74 4.74 5.64
N ILE A 42 17.40 3.59 5.05
CA ILE A 42 18.37 2.62 4.53
C ILE A 42 18.98 3.09 3.20
N THR A 43 18.13 3.61 2.31
CA THR A 43 18.54 3.99 0.94
C THR A 43 19.04 5.42 0.83
N GLY A 44 18.68 6.29 1.79
CA GLY A 44 18.90 7.74 1.69
C GLY A 44 17.96 8.44 0.71
N GLU A 45 17.02 7.70 0.10
CA GLU A 45 16.11 8.21 -0.91
C GLU A 45 14.83 8.79 -0.32
N THR A 46 14.25 9.78 -1.01
CA THR A 46 12.92 10.31 -0.71
C THR A 46 11.96 9.85 -1.80
N TYR A 47 10.96 9.06 -1.40
CA TYR A 47 9.93 8.58 -2.31
C TYR A 47 8.90 9.67 -2.56
N ARG A 48 8.49 9.86 -3.83
CA ARG A 48 7.56 10.93 -4.24
C ARG A 48 6.16 10.41 -4.52
N GLU A 49 6.03 9.13 -4.78
CA GLU A 49 4.78 8.44 -5.05
C GLU A 49 4.89 6.97 -4.68
N LEU A 50 3.76 6.32 -4.48
CA LEU A 50 3.64 4.90 -4.25
C LEU A 50 2.80 4.29 -5.36
N VAL A 51 3.36 3.36 -6.13
CA VAL A 51 2.60 2.61 -7.14
C VAL A 51 2.03 1.35 -6.52
N ALA A 52 0.70 1.23 -6.53
CA ALA A 52 -0.02 0.05 -6.10
C ALA A 52 -0.61 -0.70 -7.30
N VAL A 53 -0.52 -2.02 -7.30
CA VAL A 53 -1.01 -2.86 -8.40
C VAL A 53 -1.71 -4.11 -7.87
N ASN A 54 -2.34 -4.87 -8.76
CA ASN A 54 -3.09 -6.09 -8.47
C ASN A 54 -4.40 -5.86 -7.70
N GLY A 55 -5.01 -6.93 -7.17
CA GLY A 55 -6.38 -6.91 -6.66
C GLY A 55 -6.68 -5.87 -5.58
N GLY A 56 -5.69 -5.51 -4.76
CA GLY A 56 -5.82 -4.54 -3.68
C GLY A 56 -6.24 -3.15 -4.14
N VAL A 57 -5.89 -2.73 -5.36
CA VAL A 57 -6.21 -1.40 -5.90
C VAL A 57 -7.71 -1.16 -6.11
N ARG A 58 -8.52 -2.23 -6.12
CA ARG A 58 -9.98 -2.13 -6.19
C ARG A 58 -10.61 -1.59 -4.92
N ASN A 59 -9.89 -1.64 -3.80
CA ASN A 59 -10.35 -1.10 -2.53
C ASN A 59 -9.96 0.38 -2.41
N ARG A 60 -10.87 1.27 -2.81
CA ARG A 60 -10.65 2.73 -2.79
C ARG A 60 -10.35 3.26 -1.40
N LEU A 61 -11.01 2.72 -0.36
CA LEU A 61 -10.77 3.14 1.02
C LEU A 61 -9.34 2.82 1.46
N LEU A 62 -8.86 1.62 1.14
CA LEU A 62 -7.50 1.20 1.46
C LEU A 62 -6.46 2.06 0.71
N MET A 63 -6.69 2.36 -0.57
CA MET A 63 -5.79 3.21 -1.35
C MET A 63 -5.70 4.63 -0.78
N GLN A 64 -6.84 5.22 -0.39
CA GLN A 64 -6.85 6.52 0.26
C GLN A 64 -6.13 6.47 1.62
N MET A 65 -6.36 5.44 2.44
CA MET A 65 -5.64 5.28 3.71
C MET A 65 -4.12 5.14 3.50
N PHE A 66 -3.70 4.48 2.42
CA PHE A 66 -2.28 4.38 2.07
C PHE A 66 -1.69 5.74 1.70
N ALA A 67 -2.38 6.54 0.88
CA ALA A 67 -1.94 7.88 0.53
C ALA A 67 -1.85 8.78 1.77
N ASP A 68 -2.89 8.79 2.60
CA ASP A 68 -2.93 9.59 3.83
C ASP A 68 -1.84 9.17 4.82
N ALA A 69 -1.63 7.87 5.00
CA ALA A 69 -0.60 7.36 5.89
C ALA A 69 0.81 7.64 5.37
N ALA A 70 1.06 7.37 4.09
CA ALA A 70 2.37 7.57 3.49
C ALA A 70 2.76 9.06 3.40
N GLY A 71 1.78 9.95 3.27
CA GLY A 71 1.98 11.38 3.04
C GLY A 71 2.46 11.71 1.62
N ILE A 72 2.30 10.77 0.69
CA ILE A 72 2.63 10.89 -0.73
C ILE A 72 1.49 10.30 -1.56
N PRO A 73 1.32 10.71 -2.83
CA PRO A 73 0.29 10.15 -3.70
C PRO A 73 0.44 8.63 -3.88
N VAL A 74 -0.71 7.95 -3.95
CA VAL A 74 -0.79 6.54 -4.37
C VAL A 74 -1.37 6.46 -5.77
N VAL A 75 -0.58 5.92 -6.68
CA VAL A 75 -0.97 5.65 -8.07
C VAL A 75 -1.46 4.21 -8.16
N ALA A 76 -2.78 4.03 -8.22
CA ALA A 76 -3.41 2.72 -8.35
C ALA A 76 -3.44 2.29 -9.82
N GLY A 77 -2.55 1.41 -10.20
CA GLY A 77 -2.43 0.85 -11.54
C GLY A 77 -3.37 -0.34 -11.77
N SER A 78 -2.98 -1.22 -12.69
CA SER A 78 -3.83 -2.34 -13.10
C SER A 78 -4.10 -3.33 -11.95
N PRO A 79 -5.38 -3.73 -11.72
CA PRO A 79 -5.72 -4.82 -10.82
C PRO A 79 -5.28 -6.20 -11.33
N LEU A 80 -4.87 -6.29 -12.60
CA LEU A 80 -4.40 -7.49 -13.27
C LEU A 80 -2.92 -7.38 -13.69
N ALA A 81 -2.13 -6.55 -13.01
CA ALA A 81 -0.74 -6.25 -13.40
C ALA A 81 0.13 -7.50 -13.59
N SER A 82 0.00 -8.50 -12.70
CA SER A 82 0.78 -9.75 -12.82
C SER A 82 0.42 -10.55 -14.08
N VAL A 83 -0.87 -10.63 -14.39
CA VAL A 83 -1.36 -11.33 -15.60
C VAL A 83 -0.98 -10.53 -16.84
N GLY A 84 -1.20 -9.22 -16.82
CA GLY A 84 -0.84 -8.31 -17.90
C GLY A 84 0.66 -8.34 -18.20
N GLY A 85 1.49 -8.27 -17.17
CA GLY A 85 2.94 -8.37 -17.32
C GLY A 85 3.39 -9.70 -17.94
N ASN A 86 2.76 -10.82 -17.55
CA ASN A 86 3.04 -12.12 -18.17
C ASN A 86 2.67 -12.13 -19.65
N LEU A 87 1.50 -11.58 -20.02
CA LEU A 87 1.08 -11.47 -21.41
C LEU A 87 2.03 -10.59 -22.24
N LEU A 88 2.44 -9.44 -21.69
CA LEU A 88 3.40 -8.54 -22.34
C LEU A 88 4.74 -9.25 -22.63
N MET A 89 5.22 -10.05 -21.68
CA MET A 89 6.44 -10.83 -21.89
C MET A 89 6.28 -11.91 -22.96
N GLN A 90 5.09 -12.49 -23.11
CA GLN A 90 4.80 -13.42 -24.23
C GLN A 90 4.78 -12.69 -25.59
N LEU A 91 4.22 -11.49 -25.66
CA LEU A 91 4.27 -10.65 -26.87
C LEU A 91 5.72 -10.32 -27.26
N TYR A 92 6.55 -9.98 -26.25
CA TYR A 92 7.97 -9.75 -26.47
C TYR A 92 8.68 -11.01 -27.01
N ALA A 93 8.43 -12.17 -26.40
CA ALA A 93 9.02 -13.43 -26.82
C ALA A 93 8.56 -13.87 -28.23
N ALA A 94 7.32 -13.55 -28.63
CA ALA A 94 6.79 -13.80 -29.96
C ALA A 94 7.30 -12.82 -31.03
N GLY A 95 8.03 -11.75 -30.61
CA GLY A 95 8.54 -10.73 -31.53
C GLY A 95 7.50 -9.69 -31.97
N GLU A 96 6.30 -9.69 -31.37
CA GLU A 96 5.23 -8.73 -31.63
C GLU A 96 5.55 -7.34 -31.00
N ALA A 97 6.33 -7.32 -29.92
CA ALA A 97 6.94 -6.13 -29.34
C ALA A 97 8.46 -6.34 -29.24
N LYS A 98 9.24 -5.36 -29.66
CA LYS A 98 10.71 -5.49 -29.78
C LYS A 98 11.50 -4.81 -28.68
N THR A 99 10.85 -3.93 -27.92
CA THR A 99 11.49 -3.12 -26.88
C THR A 99 10.61 -3.06 -25.64
N LEU A 100 11.22 -2.79 -24.47
CA LEU A 100 10.48 -2.55 -23.23
C LEU A 100 9.59 -1.30 -23.35
N TRP A 101 10.03 -0.30 -24.11
CA TRP A 101 9.23 0.90 -24.35
C TRP A 101 7.91 0.58 -25.07
N GLU A 102 7.93 -0.30 -26.09
CA GLU A 102 6.68 -0.75 -26.77
C GLU A 102 5.74 -1.47 -25.78
N LEU A 103 6.28 -2.30 -24.87
CA LEU A 103 5.49 -2.95 -23.84
C LEU A 103 4.86 -1.94 -22.86
N GLU A 104 5.60 -0.90 -22.47
CA GLU A 104 5.11 0.19 -21.63
C GLU A 104 3.99 0.96 -22.33
N GLN A 105 4.09 1.22 -23.62
CA GLN A 105 3.03 1.87 -24.39
C GLN A 105 1.75 1.02 -24.44
N ILE A 106 1.86 -0.28 -24.65
CA ILE A 106 0.73 -1.21 -24.63
C ILE A 106 0.08 -1.23 -23.25
N ALA A 107 0.88 -1.31 -22.18
CA ALA A 107 0.39 -1.29 -20.81
C ALA A 107 -0.36 0.00 -20.49
N SER A 108 0.23 1.15 -20.83
CA SER A 108 -0.35 2.47 -20.58
C SER A 108 -1.63 2.73 -21.36
N ALA A 109 -1.72 2.23 -22.59
CA ALA A 109 -2.94 2.31 -23.41
C ALA A 109 -4.07 1.40 -22.91
N THR A 110 -3.73 0.36 -22.15
CA THR A 110 -4.69 -0.65 -21.67
C THR A 110 -5.32 -0.26 -20.33
N TRP A 111 -4.59 0.46 -19.49
CA TRP A 111 -5.02 0.79 -18.15
C TRP A 111 -4.69 2.23 -17.74
N GLU A 112 -5.74 3.01 -17.44
CA GLU A 112 -5.60 4.35 -16.88
C GLU A 112 -5.49 4.27 -15.35
N PRO A 113 -4.39 4.73 -14.74
CA PRO A 113 -4.21 4.70 -13.30
C PRO A 113 -5.11 5.70 -12.59
N VAL A 114 -5.51 5.36 -11.36
CA VAL A 114 -6.24 6.27 -10.47
C VAL A 114 -5.28 6.80 -9.41
N VAL A 115 -5.19 8.12 -9.27
CA VAL A 115 -4.33 8.77 -8.29
C VAL A 115 -5.14 9.11 -7.04
N TYR A 116 -4.62 8.76 -5.88
CA TYR A 116 -5.14 9.12 -4.56
C TYR A 116 -4.17 10.08 -3.89
N GLU A 117 -4.58 11.33 -3.74
CA GLU A 117 -3.78 12.35 -3.06
C GLU A 117 -3.87 12.20 -1.54
N SER A 118 -2.78 12.51 -0.84
CA SER A 118 -2.77 12.50 0.62
C SER A 118 -3.48 13.71 1.21
N SER A 119 -4.32 13.53 2.24
CA SER A 119 -5.11 14.60 2.85
C SER A 119 -4.97 14.75 4.37
N HIS A 120 -4.67 13.70 5.10
CA HIS A 120 -4.71 13.69 6.56
C HIS A 120 -3.43 13.09 7.21
N VAL A 121 -2.26 13.61 6.83
CA VAL A 121 -0.94 13.03 7.19
C VAL A 121 -0.66 13.09 8.71
N SER A 122 -0.99 14.20 9.39
CA SER A 122 -0.64 14.43 10.81
C SER A 122 -1.17 13.34 11.75
N ARG A 123 -2.40 12.90 11.56
CA ARG A 123 -3.01 11.84 12.36
C ARG A 123 -2.26 10.51 12.27
N TRP A 124 -1.74 10.19 11.10
CA TRP A 124 -0.96 8.97 10.89
C TRP A 124 0.44 9.05 11.47
N ASP A 125 1.01 10.26 11.54
CA ASP A 125 2.28 10.49 12.23
C ASP A 125 2.13 10.27 13.73
N GLU A 126 1.12 10.87 14.37
CA GLU A 126 0.80 10.70 15.78
C GLU A 126 0.59 9.22 16.16
N TRP A 127 -0.17 8.48 15.33
CA TRP A 127 -0.41 7.05 15.58
C TRP A 127 0.86 6.21 15.44
N LEU A 128 1.70 6.49 14.45
CA LEU A 128 2.94 5.76 14.28
C LEU A 128 3.89 6.03 15.45
N GLU A 129 4.05 7.27 15.87
CA GLU A 129 4.86 7.66 17.04
C GLU A 129 4.35 6.98 18.32
N TYR A 130 3.04 6.96 18.52
CA TYR A 130 2.43 6.25 19.66
C TYR A 130 2.78 4.76 19.68
N LEU A 131 2.75 4.09 18.52
CA LEU A 131 3.10 2.67 18.41
C LEU A 131 4.60 2.43 18.64
N GLU A 132 5.45 3.27 18.08
CA GLU A 132 6.91 3.19 18.25
C GLU A 132 7.31 3.35 19.74
N HIS A 133 6.71 4.33 20.47
CA HIS A 133 6.97 4.55 21.90
C HIS A 133 6.54 3.38 22.79
N ARG A 134 5.50 2.64 22.42
CA ARG A 134 5.05 1.45 23.14
C ARG A 134 5.87 0.19 22.88
N GLY A 135 6.91 0.28 22.08
CA GLY A 135 7.71 -0.88 21.69
C GLY A 135 6.93 -1.89 20.84
N LEU A 136 5.80 -1.47 20.27
CA LEU A 136 5.04 -2.23 19.29
C LEU A 136 5.70 -2.11 17.91
N GLY A 137 7.02 -1.90 17.90
CA GLY A 137 7.85 -2.01 16.70
C GLY A 137 7.69 -3.41 16.12
N MET A 138 7.21 -3.44 14.92
CA MET A 138 6.90 -4.62 14.12
C MET A 138 8.17 -5.41 13.84
N TYR A 139 8.54 -6.31 14.71
CA TYR A 139 9.71 -7.16 14.84
C TYR A 139 10.79 -6.62 15.79
N ARG A 140 10.80 -7.13 17.01
CA ARG A 140 12.05 -7.30 17.74
C ARG A 140 12.86 -8.34 16.94
N THR A 141 13.90 -7.88 16.24
CA THR A 141 14.98 -8.77 15.76
C THR A 141 15.71 -9.33 16.95
#